data_46f5a2e78978271a2aa2389020aec5e8
#
_entry.id   46f5a2e78978271a2aa2389020aec5e8
#
_cell.length_a   1.000
_cell.length_b   1.000
_cell.length_c   1.000
_cell.angle_alpha   90.00
_cell.angle_beta   90.00
_cell.angle_gamma   90.00
#
_symmetry.space_group_name_H-M   'P 1'
#
loop_
_entity.id
_entity.type
_entity.pdbx_description
1 polymer ?
#
loop_
_entity_poly.entity_id
_entity_poly.type
_entity_poly.pdbx_seq_one_letter_code
_entity_poly.pdbx_strand_id
1 'polypeptide(L)'
;MNNITGHTGLTALLGSPVAHSISPLMHNESFRLLGLDYVYLCFDVNEETLPAAVAGLKTCGIRGFNLTMPNKNKIVELLDELSPEAQLIGAVNTVLNDNGKLIGYNTDGYGFMQSVRDAGHDITGKNITVMGVGGASMAICAQSALDGAASVHIFARRTSRYWNRTQKFAENLSAKTGCQVCLFDNDDHTALRDSIAQSYLLINATSVGMVPDIDDTIIKDTSLFHPELVVADVVYEPQETRLLREAKAAGCQTFNGMYMLLHQGAKAFQIWTGQEMPISVIKEKYFSVK
;
A
#
# COMPACT_ATOMS: atom_id res chain seq x y z
N MET A 1 3.16 -28.65 -10.18
CA MET A 1 2.26 -27.68 -10.82
C MET A 1 0.86 -28.25 -10.69
N ASN A 2 -0.12 -27.44 -10.23
CA ASN A 2 -1.50 -27.87 -10.33
C ASN A 2 -1.84 -27.98 -11.82
N ASN A 3 -2.54 -29.04 -12.22
CA ASN A 3 -2.99 -29.14 -13.60
C ASN A 3 -4.05 -28.08 -13.85
N ILE A 4 -3.81 -27.16 -14.78
CA ILE A 4 -4.81 -26.20 -15.20
C ILE A 4 -5.87 -26.92 -16.05
N THR A 5 -7.13 -26.80 -15.68
CA THR A 5 -8.28 -27.43 -16.33
C THR A 5 -9.36 -26.40 -16.65
N GLY A 6 -10.47 -26.82 -17.27
CA GLY A 6 -11.62 -25.95 -17.48
C GLY A 6 -12.35 -25.52 -16.21
N HIS A 7 -12.00 -26.06 -15.06
CA HIS A 7 -12.56 -25.68 -13.74
C HIS A 7 -11.66 -24.71 -12.97
N THR A 8 -10.42 -24.50 -13.40
CA THR A 8 -9.46 -23.65 -12.70
C THR A 8 -9.93 -22.21 -12.69
N GLY A 9 -10.12 -21.65 -11.49
CA GLY A 9 -10.51 -20.25 -11.30
C GLY A 9 -9.39 -19.29 -11.69
N LEU A 10 -9.75 -18.11 -12.19
CA LEU A 10 -8.81 -17.07 -12.57
C LEU A 10 -8.80 -15.93 -11.54
N THR A 11 -7.58 -15.52 -11.16
CA THR A 11 -7.30 -14.23 -10.50
C THR A 11 -6.20 -13.50 -11.27
N ALA A 12 -6.08 -12.17 -11.11
CA ALA A 12 -5.16 -11.41 -11.94
C ALA A 12 -4.60 -10.14 -11.27
N LEU A 13 -3.57 -9.55 -11.92
CA LEU A 13 -3.11 -8.18 -11.74
C LEU A 13 -3.32 -7.41 -13.03
N LEU A 14 -3.94 -6.21 -12.93
CA LEU A 14 -4.11 -5.26 -14.04
C LEU A 14 -3.30 -3.99 -13.75
N GLY A 15 -2.40 -3.63 -14.66
CA GLY A 15 -1.57 -2.43 -14.55
C GLY A 15 -0.59 -2.32 -15.70
N SER A 16 0.19 -1.25 -15.78
CA SER A 16 1.18 -1.06 -16.83
C SER A 16 2.37 -0.22 -16.33
N PRO A 17 3.61 -0.78 -16.37
CA PRO A 17 3.98 -2.15 -16.71
C PRO A 17 3.78 -3.13 -15.54
N VAL A 18 3.61 -4.44 -15.81
CA VAL A 18 3.38 -5.48 -14.78
C VAL A 18 4.35 -6.67 -14.85
N ALA A 19 5.24 -6.70 -15.83
CA ALA A 19 6.14 -7.83 -16.06
C ALA A 19 7.09 -8.15 -14.88
N HIS A 20 7.41 -7.15 -14.07
CA HIS A 20 8.30 -7.27 -12.90
C HIS A 20 7.58 -7.70 -11.62
N SER A 21 6.25 -7.90 -11.66
CA SER A 21 5.46 -8.19 -10.45
C SER A 21 5.80 -9.55 -9.85
N ILE A 22 6.03 -9.58 -8.54
CA ILE A 22 6.20 -10.80 -7.74
C ILE A 22 4.86 -11.46 -7.36
N SER A 23 3.74 -10.76 -7.55
CA SER A 23 2.41 -11.26 -7.15
C SER A 23 2.05 -12.63 -7.73
N PRO A 24 2.36 -12.97 -9.00
CA PRO A 24 2.10 -14.32 -9.52
C PRO A 24 2.83 -15.43 -8.75
N LEU A 25 4.07 -15.19 -8.35
CA LEU A 25 4.84 -16.17 -7.57
C LEU A 25 4.19 -16.42 -6.21
N MET A 26 3.81 -15.34 -5.53
CA MET A 26 3.21 -15.36 -4.19
C MET A 26 1.83 -16.04 -4.21
N HIS A 27 0.94 -15.62 -5.09
CA HIS A 27 -0.43 -16.15 -5.14
C HIS A 27 -0.48 -17.61 -5.65
N ASN A 28 0.21 -17.92 -6.74
CA ASN A 28 0.20 -19.28 -7.30
C ASN A 28 0.83 -20.31 -6.34
N GLU A 29 1.89 -19.92 -5.62
CA GLU A 29 2.45 -20.81 -4.59
C GLU A 29 1.45 -21.01 -3.44
N SER A 30 0.75 -19.98 -3.02
CA SER A 30 -0.28 -20.07 -1.98
C SER A 30 -1.45 -20.97 -2.40
N PHE A 31 -1.93 -20.83 -3.65
CA PHE A 31 -2.95 -21.73 -4.19
C PHE A 31 -2.47 -23.19 -4.18
N ARG A 32 -1.22 -23.42 -4.61
CA ARG A 32 -0.63 -24.76 -4.61
C ARG A 32 -0.54 -25.37 -3.20
N LEU A 33 -0.07 -24.59 -2.22
CA LEU A 33 0.09 -25.04 -0.84
C LEU A 33 -1.24 -25.40 -0.17
N LEU A 34 -2.29 -24.67 -0.50
CA LEU A 34 -3.61 -24.84 0.08
C LEU A 34 -4.53 -25.77 -0.76
N GLY A 35 -4.03 -26.31 -1.87
CA GLY A 35 -4.82 -27.19 -2.75
C GLY A 35 -5.98 -26.47 -3.44
N LEU A 36 -5.89 -25.14 -3.63
CA LEU A 36 -6.91 -24.36 -4.30
C LEU A 36 -6.72 -24.37 -5.82
N ASP A 37 -7.80 -24.66 -6.55
CA ASP A 37 -7.76 -24.71 -8.02
C ASP A 37 -7.96 -23.32 -8.63
N TYR A 38 -6.90 -22.48 -8.46
CA TYR A 38 -6.82 -21.11 -8.99
C TYR A 38 -5.48 -20.88 -9.68
N VAL A 39 -5.48 -19.92 -10.61
CA VAL A 39 -4.28 -19.36 -11.23
C VAL A 39 -4.30 -17.84 -11.13
N TYR A 40 -3.12 -17.26 -10.89
CA TYR A 40 -2.92 -15.80 -10.89
C TYR A 40 -2.03 -15.40 -12.06
N LEU A 41 -2.49 -14.47 -12.89
CA LEU A 41 -1.80 -13.96 -14.05
C LEU A 41 -1.66 -12.43 -13.99
N CYS A 42 -0.71 -11.88 -14.75
CA CYS A 42 -0.58 -10.44 -14.96
C CYS A 42 -1.03 -10.06 -16.36
N PHE A 43 -1.78 -8.96 -16.47
CA PHE A 43 -2.18 -8.38 -17.76
C PHE A 43 -1.71 -6.93 -17.80
N ASP A 44 -0.99 -6.58 -18.88
CA ASP A 44 -0.56 -5.20 -19.12
C ASP A 44 -1.76 -4.41 -19.64
N VAL A 45 -2.36 -3.61 -18.75
CA VAL A 45 -3.59 -2.87 -18.96
C VAL A 45 -3.39 -1.45 -18.43
N ASN A 46 -3.58 -0.46 -19.28
CA ASN A 46 -3.54 0.96 -18.93
C ASN A 46 -4.95 1.53 -18.72
N GLU A 47 -5.07 2.84 -18.39
CA GLU A 47 -6.37 3.47 -18.12
C GLU A 47 -7.33 3.45 -19.32
N GLU A 48 -6.80 3.49 -20.56
CA GLU A 48 -7.60 3.48 -21.77
C GLU A 48 -8.23 2.10 -22.02
N THR A 49 -7.45 1.03 -21.83
CA THR A 49 -7.87 -0.35 -22.07
C THR A 49 -8.59 -0.98 -20.88
N LEU A 50 -8.51 -0.36 -19.69
CA LEU A 50 -9.09 -0.89 -18.45
C LEU A 50 -10.59 -1.22 -18.56
N PRO A 51 -11.48 -0.37 -19.11
CA PRO A 51 -12.91 -0.70 -19.16
C PRO A 51 -13.20 -1.98 -19.95
N ALA A 52 -12.52 -2.16 -21.09
CA ALA A 52 -12.69 -3.35 -21.93
C ALA A 52 -12.15 -4.60 -21.23
N ALA A 53 -10.97 -4.49 -20.56
CA ALA A 53 -10.38 -5.58 -19.81
C ALA A 53 -11.28 -6.04 -18.65
N VAL A 54 -11.82 -5.10 -17.88
CA VAL A 54 -12.71 -5.39 -16.75
C VAL A 54 -14.01 -6.06 -17.23
N ALA A 55 -14.65 -5.55 -18.28
CA ALA A 55 -15.86 -6.13 -18.86
C ALA A 55 -15.60 -7.56 -19.37
N GLY A 56 -14.48 -7.79 -20.07
CA GLY A 56 -14.11 -9.10 -20.58
C GLY A 56 -13.83 -10.10 -19.46
N LEU A 57 -13.05 -9.72 -18.47
CA LEU A 57 -12.72 -10.57 -17.31
C LEU A 57 -13.96 -10.89 -16.47
N LYS A 58 -14.86 -9.92 -16.25
CA LYS A 58 -16.16 -10.14 -15.59
C LYS A 58 -16.99 -11.17 -16.34
N THR A 59 -17.07 -11.06 -17.66
CA THR A 59 -17.79 -12.01 -18.53
C THR A 59 -17.17 -13.41 -18.50
N CYS A 60 -15.84 -13.50 -18.42
CA CYS A 60 -15.13 -14.77 -18.28
C CYS A 60 -15.19 -15.38 -16.86
N GLY A 61 -15.90 -14.75 -15.93
CA GLY A 61 -16.07 -15.28 -14.58
C GLY A 61 -14.82 -15.20 -13.71
N ILE A 62 -13.94 -14.20 -13.93
CA ILE A 62 -12.78 -14.00 -13.03
C ILE A 62 -13.24 -13.88 -11.58
N ARG A 63 -12.54 -14.53 -10.64
CA ARG A 63 -12.86 -14.48 -9.20
C ARG A 63 -12.54 -13.11 -8.59
N GLY A 64 -11.46 -12.50 -9.03
CA GLY A 64 -11.06 -11.18 -8.58
C GLY A 64 -9.71 -10.78 -9.17
N PHE A 65 -9.34 -9.53 -8.97
CA PHE A 65 -8.08 -9.01 -9.50
C PHE A 65 -7.52 -7.88 -8.66
N ASN A 66 -6.20 -7.75 -8.69
CA ASN A 66 -5.51 -6.57 -8.16
C ASN A 66 -5.37 -5.49 -9.23
N LEU A 67 -5.25 -4.25 -8.77
CA LEU A 67 -4.88 -3.09 -9.59
C LEU A 67 -3.55 -2.52 -9.09
N THR A 68 -2.68 -2.17 -10.06
CA THR A 68 -1.52 -1.31 -9.81
C THR A 68 -1.57 -0.07 -10.70
N MET A 69 -0.52 0.74 -10.70
CA MET A 69 -0.47 1.94 -11.55
C MET A 69 -0.71 1.60 -13.03
N PRO A 70 -1.42 2.46 -13.76
CA PRO A 70 -2.06 3.72 -13.32
C PRO A 70 -3.51 3.54 -12.82
N ASN A 71 -4.05 2.34 -12.75
CA ASN A 71 -5.46 1.97 -12.78
C ASN A 71 -6.24 2.17 -11.45
N LYS A 72 -5.56 2.30 -10.31
CA LYS A 72 -6.19 2.28 -8.96
C LYS A 72 -7.31 3.29 -8.72
N ASN A 73 -7.23 4.47 -9.36
CA ASN A 73 -8.28 5.49 -9.26
C ASN A 73 -9.35 5.28 -10.33
N LYS A 74 -8.95 4.95 -11.57
CA LYS A 74 -9.86 4.81 -12.71
C LYS A 74 -10.85 3.68 -12.54
N ILE A 75 -10.45 2.58 -11.90
CA ILE A 75 -11.30 1.41 -11.66
C ILE A 75 -12.55 1.73 -10.84
N VAL A 76 -12.50 2.73 -9.96
CA VAL A 76 -13.61 3.10 -9.05
C VAL A 76 -14.92 3.34 -9.82
N GLU A 77 -14.85 3.92 -11.01
CA GLU A 77 -16.00 4.21 -11.86
C GLU A 77 -16.63 2.96 -12.50
N LEU A 78 -15.92 1.82 -12.46
CA LEU A 78 -16.30 0.57 -13.10
C LEU A 78 -16.82 -0.48 -12.10
N LEU A 79 -16.91 -0.12 -10.82
CA LEU A 79 -17.27 -1.03 -9.74
C LEU A 79 -18.71 -0.81 -9.27
N ASP A 80 -19.35 -1.89 -8.86
CA ASP A 80 -20.72 -1.88 -8.35
C ASP A 80 -20.80 -1.41 -6.87
N GLU A 81 -19.72 -1.68 -6.08
CA GLU A 81 -19.64 -1.32 -4.66
C GLU A 81 -18.18 -1.08 -4.24
N LEU A 82 -17.98 -0.27 -3.20
CA LEU A 82 -16.70 -0.03 -2.58
C LEU A 82 -16.75 -0.34 -1.08
N SER A 83 -15.67 -0.93 -0.55
CA SER A 83 -15.51 -1.02 0.89
C SER A 83 -15.38 0.37 1.54
N PRO A 84 -15.65 0.52 2.85
CA PRO A 84 -15.52 1.81 3.54
C PRO A 84 -14.14 2.45 3.38
N GLU A 85 -13.07 1.65 3.44
CA GLU A 85 -11.69 2.10 3.27
C GLU A 85 -11.45 2.59 1.83
N ALA A 86 -11.91 1.82 0.83
CA ALA A 86 -11.78 2.19 -0.58
C ALA A 86 -12.54 3.49 -0.90
N GLN A 87 -13.74 3.68 -0.31
CA GLN A 87 -14.50 4.93 -0.42
C GLN A 87 -13.75 6.12 0.19
N LEU A 88 -13.14 5.93 1.36
CA LEU A 88 -12.36 6.95 2.04
C LEU A 88 -11.15 7.38 1.22
N ILE A 89 -10.41 6.40 0.69
CA ILE A 89 -9.17 6.62 -0.07
C ILE A 89 -9.47 7.15 -1.49
N GLY A 90 -10.59 6.75 -2.08
CA GLY A 90 -10.94 7.03 -3.48
C GLY A 90 -10.04 6.28 -4.47
N ALA A 91 -9.54 5.11 -4.06
CA ALA A 91 -8.71 4.24 -4.89
C ALA A 91 -8.89 2.78 -4.47
N VAL A 92 -8.80 1.87 -5.44
CA VAL A 92 -8.94 0.42 -5.26
C VAL A 92 -7.70 -0.28 -5.78
N ASN A 93 -7.16 -1.21 -5.01
CA ASN A 93 -6.07 -2.10 -5.44
C ASN A 93 -6.51 -3.57 -5.53
N THR A 94 -7.71 -3.91 -5.06
CA THR A 94 -8.22 -5.29 -5.02
C THR A 94 -9.71 -5.28 -5.35
N VAL A 95 -10.12 -6.12 -6.30
CA VAL A 95 -11.53 -6.30 -6.68
C VAL A 95 -11.93 -7.75 -6.46
N LEU A 96 -13.08 -7.95 -5.84
CA LEU A 96 -13.78 -9.23 -5.75
C LEU A 96 -14.91 -9.24 -6.77
N ASN A 97 -15.03 -10.30 -7.54
CA ASN A 97 -16.23 -10.60 -8.32
C ASN A 97 -17.11 -11.57 -7.51
N ASP A 98 -18.14 -11.03 -6.90
CA ASP A 98 -19.13 -11.81 -6.18
C ASP A 98 -20.36 -12.04 -7.07
N ASN A 99 -20.34 -13.16 -7.80
CA ASN A 99 -21.41 -13.58 -8.70
C ASN A 99 -21.83 -12.50 -9.72
N GLY A 100 -20.87 -11.80 -10.29
CA GLY A 100 -21.07 -10.74 -11.26
C GLY A 100 -21.18 -9.34 -10.65
N LYS A 101 -21.17 -9.18 -9.32
CA LYS A 101 -21.05 -7.90 -8.64
C LYS A 101 -19.57 -7.62 -8.33
N LEU A 102 -19.05 -6.53 -8.85
CA LEU A 102 -17.65 -6.12 -8.62
C LEU A 102 -17.56 -5.23 -7.38
N ILE A 103 -16.86 -5.72 -6.35
CA ILE A 103 -16.67 -5.01 -5.07
C ILE A 103 -15.21 -4.61 -4.93
N GLY A 104 -14.95 -3.32 -4.74
CA GLY A 104 -13.61 -2.76 -4.64
C GLY A 104 -13.14 -2.59 -3.20
N TYR A 105 -11.88 -2.98 -2.96
CA TYR A 105 -11.18 -2.87 -1.69
C TYR A 105 -9.86 -2.12 -1.87
N ASN A 106 -9.33 -1.57 -0.77
CA ASN A 106 -7.95 -1.11 -0.73
C ASN A 106 -7.21 -1.83 0.39
N THR A 107 -6.29 -2.70 0.01
CA THR A 107 -5.50 -3.52 0.94
C THR A 107 -4.10 -2.95 1.21
N ASP A 108 -3.71 -1.85 0.56
CA ASP A 108 -2.37 -1.26 0.70
C ASP A 108 -2.12 -0.76 2.13
N GLY A 109 -3.09 -0.01 2.70
CA GLY A 109 -3.00 0.49 4.07
C GLY A 109 -2.93 -0.63 5.10
N TYR A 110 -3.81 -1.64 4.97
CA TYR A 110 -3.76 -2.84 5.79
C TYR A 110 -2.38 -3.52 5.73
N GLY A 111 -1.85 -3.69 4.51
CA GLY A 111 -0.55 -4.33 4.30
C GLY A 111 0.59 -3.59 5.00
N PHE A 112 0.59 -2.26 4.92
CA PHE A 112 1.58 -1.44 5.60
C PHE A 112 1.44 -1.53 7.13
N MET A 113 0.25 -1.36 7.68
CA MET A 113 0.03 -1.44 9.14
C MET A 113 0.33 -2.84 9.69
N GLN A 114 0.12 -3.89 8.91
CA GLN A 114 0.55 -5.23 9.31
C GLN A 114 2.08 -5.35 9.34
N SER A 115 2.81 -4.73 8.41
CA SER A 115 4.27 -4.69 8.47
C SER A 115 4.80 -3.90 9.68
N VAL A 116 4.09 -2.85 10.11
CA VAL A 116 4.37 -2.11 11.35
C VAL A 116 4.23 -3.04 12.57
N ARG A 117 3.14 -3.81 12.64
CA ARG A 117 2.90 -4.78 13.73
C ARG A 117 3.94 -5.90 13.75
N ASP A 118 4.31 -6.43 12.57
CA ASP A 118 5.32 -7.47 12.43
C ASP A 118 6.71 -6.98 12.88
N ALA A 119 6.98 -5.67 12.74
CA ALA A 119 8.18 -5.03 13.26
C ALA A 119 8.12 -4.77 14.79
N GLY A 120 7.02 -5.14 15.46
CA GLY A 120 6.85 -5.01 16.91
C GLY A 120 6.30 -3.65 17.36
N HIS A 121 5.71 -2.87 16.46
CA HIS A 121 5.20 -1.53 16.75
C HIS A 121 3.67 -1.47 16.82
N ASP A 122 3.15 -0.66 17.76
CA ASP A 122 1.74 -0.31 17.87
C ASP A 122 1.58 1.21 17.74
N ILE A 123 0.69 1.62 16.84
CA ILE A 123 0.43 3.04 16.55
C ILE A 123 -0.77 3.61 17.31
N THR A 124 -1.47 2.81 18.09
CA THR A 124 -2.67 3.24 18.82
C THR A 124 -2.35 4.41 19.75
N GLY A 125 -3.06 5.53 19.58
CA GLY A 125 -2.83 6.75 20.34
C GLY A 125 -1.52 7.48 20.04
N LYS A 126 -0.81 7.13 18.96
CA LYS A 126 0.47 7.72 18.57
C LYS A 126 0.31 8.74 17.45
N ASN A 127 1.28 9.65 17.36
CA ASN A 127 1.39 10.61 16.26
C ASN A 127 2.24 10.02 15.13
N ILE A 128 1.83 10.24 13.90
CA ILE A 128 2.46 9.71 12.70
C ILE A 128 2.73 10.86 11.72
N THR A 129 3.93 10.87 11.16
CA THR A 129 4.27 11.78 10.05
C THR A 129 4.43 10.99 8.76
N VAL A 130 3.72 11.39 7.69
CA VAL A 130 3.73 10.75 6.38
C VAL A 130 4.21 11.73 5.32
N MET A 131 5.29 11.38 4.63
CA MET A 131 5.82 12.16 3.52
C MET A 131 5.22 11.67 2.22
N GLY A 132 4.50 12.55 1.49
CA GLY A 132 3.90 12.24 0.20
C GLY A 132 2.37 12.20 0.19
N VAL A 133 1.78 12.27 -1.03
CA VAL A 133 0.33 12.34 -1.28
C VAL A 133 -0.09 11.41 -2.44
N GLY A 134 0.67 10.36 -2.68
CA GLY A 134 0.35 9.32 -3.65
C GLY A 134 -0.66 8.29 -3.13
N GLY A 135 -0.99 7.29 -3.96
CA GLY A 135 -1.97 6.26 -3.60
C GLY A 135 -1.59 5.45 -2.35
N ALA A 136 -0.31 5.10 -2.19
CA ALA A 136 0.19 4.42 -0.99
C ALA A 136 0.05 5.31 0.26
N SER A 137 0.45 6.58 0.17
CA SER A 137 0.31 7.55 1.26
C SER A 137 -1.14 7.67 1.73
N MET A 138 -2.09 7.86 0.80
CA MET A 138 -3.51 7.97 1.15
C MET A 138 -4.04 6.71 1.85
N ALA A 139 -3.64 5.54 1.38
CA ALA A 139 -4.03 4.27 1.99
C ALA A 139 -3.43 4.09 3.40
N ILE A 140 -2.15 4.45 3.58
CA ILE A 140 -1.47 4.41 4.88
C ILE A 140 -2.12 5.39 5.85
N CYS A 141 -2.38 6.64 5.44
CA CYS A 141 -3.04 7.64 6.30
C CYS A 141 -4.44 7.18 6.73
N ALA A 142 -5.24 6.64 5.78
CA ALA A 142 -6.57 6.15 6.10
C ALA A 142 -6.52 5.00 7.10
N GLN A 143 -5.65 4.01 6.87
CA GLN A 143 -5.54 2.87 7.76
C GLN A 143 -4.98 3.26 9.14
N SER A 144 -3.99 4.17 9.19
CA SER A 144 -3.46 4.68 10.46
C SER A 144 -4.54 5.31 11.32
N ALA A 145 -5.39 6.14 10.70
CA ALA A 145 -6.50 6.77 11.42
C ALA A 145 -7.56 5.74 11.87
N LEU A 146 -7.88 4.75 11.04
CA LEU A 146 -8.80 3.65 11.39
C LEU A 146 -8.24 2.73 12.48
N ASP A 147 -6.93 2.52 12.52
CA ASP A 147 -6.23 1.72 13.53
C ASP A 147 -5.98 2.51 14.83
N GLY A 148 -6.50 3.74 14.95
CA GLY A 148 -6.52 4.49 16.20
C GLY A 148 -5.30 5.38 16.44
N ALA A 149 -4.57 5.82 15.41
CA ALA A 149 -3.58 6.86 15.56
C ALA A 149 -4.20 8.15 16.14
N ALA A 150 -3.48 8.85 17.03
CA ALA A 150 -3.95 10.11 17.59
C ALA A 150 -3.92 11.24 16.55
N SER A 151 -2.82 11.31 15.78
CA SER A 151 -2.70 12.26 14.68
C SER A 151 -1.94 11.68 13.49
N VAL A 152 -2.25 12.19 12.29
CA VAL A 152 -1.53 11.92 11.05
C VAL A 152 -1.17 13.25 10.39
N HIS A 153 0.12 13.58 10.35
CA HIS A 153 0.65 14.78 9.71
C HIS A 153 1.16 14.41 8.32
N ILE A 154 0.50 14.91 7.29
CA ILE A 154 0.83 14.63 5.89
C ILE A 154 1.67 15.78 5.35
N PHE A 155 2.81 15.50 4.75
CA PHE A 155 3.68 16.50 4.12
C PHE A 155 3.72 16.31 2.62
N ALA A 156 3.55 17.40 1.87
CA ALA A 156 3.57 17.42 0.43
C ALA A 156 4.03 18.78 -0.11
N ARG A 157 4.51 18.80 -1.35
CA ARG A 157 4.79 20.06 -2.04
C ARG A 157 3.48 20.81 -2.29
N ARG A 158 3.44 22.09 -1.93
CA ARG A 158 2.28 22.97 -2.16
C ARG A 158 1.83 22.99 -3.63
N THR A 159 2.77 22.84 -4.54
CA THR A 159 2.54 22.80 -5.99
C THR A 159 2.03 21.44 -6.51
N SER A 160 1.85 20.45 -5.63
CA SER A 160 1.33 19.14 -6.04
C SER A 160 -0.08 19.26 -6.61
N ARG A 161 -0.31 18.65 -7.78
CA ARG A 161 -1.67 18.54 -8.37
C ARG A 161 -2.67 17.85 -7.46
N TYR A 162 -2.19 17.13 -6.47
CA TYR A 162 -3.03 16.40 -5.49
C TYR A 162 -3.31 17.21 -4.21
N TRP A 163 -2.74 18.40 -4.04
CA TRP A 163 -2.85 19.18 -2.81
C TRP A 163 -4.31 19.35 -2.34
N ASN A 164 -5.17 19.93 -3.18
CA ASN A 164 -6.56 20.21 -2.80
C ASN A 164 -7.37 18.91 -2.54
N ARG A 165 -7.07 17.84 -3.28
CA ARG A 165 -7.68 16.51 -3.03
C ARG A 165 -7.26 15.97 -1.67
N THR A 166 -5.98 16.10 -1.33
CA THR A 166 -5.43 15.61 -0.05
C THR A 166 -5.96 16.42 1.12
N GLN A 167 -6.15 17.74 0.96
CA GLN A 167 -6.75 18.58 2.00
C GLN A 167 -8.18 18.10 2.32
N LYS A 168 -9.02 17.90 1.30
CA LYS A 168 -10.38 17.37 1.48
C LYS A 168 -10.40 15.97 2.08
N PHE A 169 -9.43 15.14 1.69
CA PHE A 169 -9.25 13.81 2.26
C PHE A 169 -8.93 13.89 3.76
N ALA A 170 -7.99 14.74 4.16
CA ALA A 170 -7.60 14.92 5.57
C ALA A 170 -8.78 15.39 6.42
N GLU A 171 -9.54 16.38 5.96
CA GLU A 171 -10.75 16.89 6.62
C GLU A 171 -11.81 15.78 6.79
N ASN A 172 -12.08 15.02 5.71
CA ASN A 172 -13.06 13.92 5.72
C ASN A 172 -12.61 12.77 6.63
N LEU A 173 -11.33 12.42 6.61
CA LEU A 173 -10.77 11.37 7.44
C LEU A 173 -10.83 11.74 8.92
N SER A 174 -10.47 12.98 9.28
CA SER A 174 -10.59 13.49 10.65
C SER A 174 -12.04 13.45 11.15
N ALA A 175 -12.99 13.89 10.33
CA ALA A 175 -14.41 13.91 10.70
C ALA A 175 -14.98 12.49 10.92
N LYS A 176 -14.51 11.50 10.17
CA LYS A 176 -15.03 10.12 10.23
C LYS A 176 -14.38 9.25 11.30
N THR A 177 -13.12 9.50 11.66
CA THR A 177 -12.35 8.63 12.56
C THR A 177 -12.07 9.26 13.93
N GLY A 178 -12.17 10.59 14.04
CA GLY A 178 -11.73 11.33 15.22
C GLY A 178 -10.20 11.51 15.32
N CYS A 179 -9.42 10.91 14.43
CA CYS A 179 -7.98 11.13 14.31
C CYS A 179 -7.71 12.55 13.77
N GLN A 180 -6.76 13.26 14.35
CA GLN A 180 -6.36 14.59 13.85
C GLN A 180 -5.50 14.43 12.59
N VAL A 181 -6.05 14.68 11.40
CA VAL A 181 -5.31 14.56 10.13
C VAL A 181 -5.08 15.96 9.55
N CYS A 182 -3.81 16.33 9.37
CA CYS A 182 -3.40 17.64 8.89
C CYS A 182 -2.48 17.54 7.68
N LEU A 183 -2.63 18.48 6.73
CA LEU A 183 -1.76 18.59 5.55
C LEU A 183 -0.86 19.81 5.70
N PHE A 184 0.45 19.61 5.55
CA PHE A 184 1.49 20.63 5.63
C PHE A 184 2.30 20.72 4.34
N ASP A 185 2.89 21.90 4.10
CA ASP A 185 3.84 22.08 3.02
C ASP A 185 5.21 21.48 3.39
N ASN A 186 5.86 20.80 2.45
CA ASN A 186 7.24 20.30 2.63
C ASN A 186 8.25 21.43 2.93
N ASP A 187 7.96 22.66 2.46
CA ASP A 187 8.82 23.81 2.65
C ASP A 187 8.60 24.51 4.01
N ASP A 188 7.59 24.08 4.78
CA ASP A 188 7.41 24.47 6.18
C ASP A 188 8.32 23.63 7.10
N HIS A 189 9.59 24.02 7.14
CA HIS A 189 10.61 23.34 7.94
C HIS A 189 10.32 23.36 9.45
N THR A 190 9.59 24.37 9.95
CA THR A 190 9.19 24.43 11.36
C THR A 190 8.14 23.39 11.65
N ALA A 191 7.07 23.32 10.86
CA ALA A 191 6.04 22.30 11.01
C ALA A 191 6.61 20.88 10.84
N LEU A 192 7.56 20.67 9.90
CA LEU A 192 8.22 19.38 9.72
C LEU A 192 9.01 18.96 10.95
N ARG A 193 9.83 19.87 11.51
CA ARG A 193 10.61 19.61 12.72
C ARG A 193 9.71 19.25 13.90
N ASP A 194 8.68 20.08 14.14
CA ASP A 194 7.76 19.90 15.26
C ASP A 194 6.95 18.59 15.12
N SER A 195 6.56 18.26 13.89
CA SER A 195 5.86 17.01 13.60
C SER A 195 6.75 15.78 13.84
N ILE A 196 7.99 15.77 13.34
CA ILE A 196 8.91 14.64 13.53
C ILE A 196 9.27 14.49 15.02
N ALA A 197 9.53 15.60 15.72
CA ALA A 197 9.87 15.56 17.15
C ALA A 197 8.77 14.97 18.03
N GLN A 198 7.49 15.02 17.59
CA GLN A 198 6.35 14.45 18.31
C GLN A 198 5.91 13.10 17.75
N SER A 199 6.47 12.65 16.64
CA SER A 199 6.06 11.43 15.97
C SER A 199 6.66 10.19 16.61
N TYR A 200 5.83 9.16 16.72
CA TYR A 200 6.28 7.81 16.97
C TYR A 200 6.80 7.14 15.68
N LEU A 201 6.16 7.43 14.54
CA LEU A 201 6.46 6.82 13.26
C LEU A 201 6.55 7.89 12.16
N LEU A 202 7.69 7.93 11.46
CA LEU A 202 7.89 8.70 10.23
C LEU A 202 7.88 7.75 9.03
N ILE A 203 7.09 8.08 8.02
CA ILE A 203 6.90 7.22 6.84
C ILE A 203 7.25 7.99 5.57
N ASN A 204 8.22 7.50 4.81
CA ASN A 204 8.38 7.92 3.41
C ASN A 204 7.39 7.13 2.55
N ALA A 205 6.35 7.79 2.06
CA ALA A 205 5.38 7.23 1.11
C ALA A 205 5.50 7.88 -0.29
N THR A 206 6.72 8.31 -0.64
CA THR A 206 7.10 8.83 -1.95
C THR A 206 8.00 7.83 -2.68
N SER A 207 8.40 8.16 -3.92
CA SER A 207 9.42 7.43 -4.68
C SER A 207 10.85 7.97 -4.46
N VAL A 208 11.05 8.92 -3.56
CA VAL A 208 12.39 9.47 -3.27
C VAL A 208 13.25 8.39 -2.65
N GLY A 209 14.46 8.17 -3.19
CA GLY A 209 15.38 7.11 -2.77
C GLY A 209 15.20 5.77 -3.48
N MET A 210 14.23 5.68 -4.42
CA MET A 210 14.05 4.53 -5.31
C MET A 210 14.99 4.62 -6.53
N VAL A 211 15.32 3.49 -7.13
CA VAL A 211 16.04 3.44 -8.41
C VAL A 211 15.34 4.32 -9.46
N PRO A 212 16.07 5.15 -10.25
CA PRO A 212 17.53 5.27 -10.34
C PRO A 212 18.18 6.20 -9.29
N ASP A 213 17.41 7.05 -8.61
CA ASP A 213 17.92 8.13 -7.75
C ASP A 213 18.09 7.67 -6.29
N ILE A 214 18.84 6.59 -6.11
CA ILE A 214 19.03 5.91 -4.80
C ILE A 214 19.76 6.74 -3.73
N ASP A 215 20.48 7.78 -4.17
CA ASP A 215 21.22 8.67 -3.27
C ASP A 215 20.40 9.87 -2.80
N ASP A 216 19.14 9.98 -3.23
CA ASP A 216 18.24 11.02 -2.73
C ASP A 216 17.53 10.59 -1.44
N THR A 217 17.09 11.57 -0.63
CA THR A 217 16.31 11.35 0.60
C THR A 217 15.29 12.46 0.80
N ILE A 218 14.12 12.09 1.34
CA ILE A 218 13.06 13.05 1.60
C ILE A 218 13.34 13.91 2.84
N ILE A 219 14.11 13.42 3.80
CA ILE A 219 14.57 14.15 4.99
C ILE A 219 16.03 14.54 4.79
N LYS A 220 16.30 15.83 4.61
CA LYS A 220 17.65 16.35 4.37
C LYS A 220 18.42 16.66 5.65
N ASP A 221 17.71 17.01 6.72
CA ASP A 221 18.27 17.34 8.02
C ASP A 221 18.24 16.12 8.94
N THR A 222 19.36 15.43 9.04
CA THR A 222 19.51 14.23 9.88
C THR A 222 19.41 14.51 11.38
N SER A 223 19.51 15.78 11.81
CA SER A 223 19.33 16.16 13.21
C SER A 223 17.89 16.00 13.71
N LEU A 224 16.94 15.78 12.80
CA LEU A 224 15.53 15.49 13.12
C LEU A 224 15.32 14.06 13.62
N PHE A 225 16.27 13.15 13.37
CA PHE A 225 16.16 11.77 13.84
C PHE A 225 16.54 11.66 15.32
N HIS A 226 15.81 10.84 16.06
CA HIS A 226 16.07 10.54 17.47
C HIS A 226 15.76 9.07 17.78
N PRO A 227 16.37 8.44 18.80
CA PRO A 227 16.29 6.99 19.03
C PRO A 227 14.88 6.43 19.27
N GLU A 228 13.95 7.25 19.73
CA GLU A 228 12.55 6.84 19.97
C GLU A 228 11.69 6.87 18.69
N LEU A 229 12.19 7.50 17.61
CA LEU A 229 11.50 7.56 16.32
C LEU A 229 11.66 6.24 15.58
N VAL A 230 10.58 5.70 15.09
CA VAL A 230 10.56 4.62 14.11
C VAL A 230 10.49 5.23 12.71
N VAL A 231 11.35 4.79 11.80
CA VAL A 231 11.37 5.30 10.41
C VAL A 231 11.07 4.17 9.42
N ALA A 232 10.03 4.35 8.64
CA ALA A 232 9.61 3.41 7.61
C ALA A 232 9.69 4.01 6.21
N ASP A 233 9.99 3.18 5.23
CA ASP A 233 10.00 3.56 3.83
C ASP A 233 9.12 2.60 3.03
N VAL A 234 8.22 3.09 2.17
CA VAL A 234 7.45 2.22 1.27
C VAL A 234 8.32 1.71 0.10
N VAL A 235 9.47 2.34 -0.14
CA VAL A 235 10.46 1.85 -1.09
C VAL A 235 11.09 0.57 -0.53
N TYR A 236 11.22 -0.44 -1.37
CA TYR A 236 11.87 -1.71 -1.04
C TYR A 236 13.01 -2.08 -2.00
N GLU A 237 13.23 -1.25 -3.01
CA GLU A 237 14.35 -1.37 -3.97
C GLU A 237 14.98 0.01 -4.21
N PRO A 238 16.15 0.27 -3.59
CA PRO A 238 17.01 -0.63 -2.81
C PRO A 238 16.36 -1.06 -1.48
N GLN A 239 16.84 -2.17 -0.91
CA GLN A 239 16.33 -2.69 0.38
C GLN A 239 16.59 -1.75 1.56
N GLU A 240 17.71 -0.99 1.53
CA GLU A 240 18.02 0.07 2.49
C GLU A 240 18.21 1.37 1.72
N THR A 241 17.19 2.25 1.76
CA THR A 241 17.28 3.58 1.18
C THR A 241 18.23 4.48 1.98
N ARG A 242 18.64 5.59 1.39
CA ARG A 242 19.44 6.60 2.12
C ARG A 242 18.73 7.06 3.39
N LEU A 243 17.40 7.27 3.33
CA LEU A 243 16.58 7.63 4.50
C LEU A 243 16.75 6.61 5.64
N LEU A 244 16.58 5.32 5.35
CA LEU A 244 16.67 4.27 6.37
C LEU A 244 18.08 4.15 6.93
N ARG A 245 19.11 4.26 6.09
CA ARG A 245 20.52 4.23 6.51
C ARG A 245 20.87 5.38 7.45
N GLU A 246 20.45 6.61 7.11
CA GLU A 246 20.70 7.80 7.93
C GLU A 246 19.91 7.74 9.26
N ALA A 247 18.67 7.33 9.24
CA ALA A 247 17.85 7.14 10.45
C ALA A 247 18.45 6.07 11.38
N LYS A 248 18.89 4.95 10.83
CA LYS A 248 19.56 3.87 11.58
C LYS A 248 20.88 4.34 12.22
N ALA A 249 21.65 5.16 11.51
CA ALA A 249 22.88 5.76 12.05
C ALA A 249 22.59 6.70 13.23
N ALA A 250 21.42 7.33 13.27
CA ALA A 250 20.93 8.16 14.38
C ALA A 250 20.28 7.34 15.53
N GLY A 251 20.25 6.01 15.42
CA GLY A 251 19.70 5.12 16.46
C GLY A 251 18.22 4.79 16.32
N CYS A 252 17.55 5.21 15.23
CA CYS A 252 16.15 4.87 14.97
C CYS A 252 15.98 3.39 14.63
N GLN A 253 14.86 2.81 15.00
CA GLN A 253 14.40 1.55 14.41
C GLN A 253 13.89 1.81 12.98
N THR A 254 14.22 0.91 12.03
CA THR A 254 13.92 1.15 10.62
C THR A 254 13.40 -0.11 9.95
N PHE A 255 12.46 0.03 8.99
CA PHE A 255 12.02 -1.05 8.09
C PHE A 255 11.56 -0.50 6.73
N ASN A 256 11.60 -1.35 5.70
CA ASN A 256 11.23 -1.01 4.33
C ASN A 256 9.84 -1.54 3.95
N GLY A 257 9.37 -1.20 2.73
CA GLY A 257 8.05 -1.53 2.21
C GLY A 257 7.85 -2.99 1.76
N MET A 258 8.86 -3.85 1.84
CA MET A 258 8.79 -5.21 1.30
C MET A 258 7.63 -6.03 1.89
N TYR A 259 7.42 -5.94 3.20
CA TYR A 259 6.34 -6.68 3.85
C TYR A 259 4.95 -6.05 3.66
N MET A 260 4.88 -4.75 3.33
CA MET A 260 3.64 -4.14 2.85
C MET A 260 3.14 -4.87 1.59
N LEU A 261 4.05 -5.17 0.64
CA LEU A 261 3.73 -5.91 -0.58
C LEU A 261 3.20 -7.32 -0.28
N LEU A 262 3.81 -8.02 0.68
CA LEU A 262 3.37 -9.35 1.12
C LEU A 262 1.96 -9.30 1.74
N HIS A 263 1.76 -8.43 2.72
CA HIS A 263 0.53 -8.40 3.50
C HIS A 263 -0.68 -7.86 2.72
N GLN A 264 -0.47 -6.88 1.80
CA GLN A 264 -1.56 -6.42 0.94
C GLN A 264 -2.05 -7.55 0.02
N GLY A 265 -1.11 -8.36 -0.50
CA GLY A 265 -1.46 -9.53 -1.31
C GLY A 265 -2.11 -10.65 -0.49
N ALA A 266 -1.65 -10.89 0.74
CA ALA A 266 -2.29 -11.84 1.64
C ALA A 266 -3.73 -11.45 1.96
N LYS A 267 -4.00 -10.15 2.15
CA LYS A 267 -5.37 -9.65 2.37
C LYS A 267 -6.24 -9.81 1.12
N ALA A 268 -5.71 -9.53 -0.06
CA ALA A 268 -6.39 -9.79 -1.34
C ALA A 268 -6.72 -11.29 -1.51
N PHE A 269 -5.76 -12.16 -1.22
CA PHE A 269 -5.95 -13.60 -1.23
C PHE A 269 -7.10 -14.05 -0.32
N GLN A 270 -7.15 -13.54 0.92
CA GLN A 270 -8.22 -13.82 1.88
C GLN A 270 -9.59 -13.35 1.35
N ILE A 271 -9.66 -12.16 0.72
CA ILE A 271 -10.89 -11.63 0.12
C ILE A 271 -11.43 -12.57 -0.97
N TRP A 272 -10.56 -13.12 -1.82
CA TRP A 272 -10.99 -13.98 -2.94
C TRP A 272 -11.34 -15.39 -2.54
N THR A 273 -10.61 -15.95 -1.58
CA THR A 273 -10.67 -17.39 -1.26
C THR A 273 -11.36 -17.70 0.07
N GLY A 274 -11.49 -16.71 0.95
CA GLY A 274 -11.91 -16.91 2.34
C GLY A 274 -10.86 -17.60 3.22
N GLN A 275 -9.66 -17.91 2.68
CA GLN A 275 -8.58 -18.58 3.40
C GLN A 275 -7.40 -17.64 3.61
N GLU A 276 -6.63 -17.89 4.66
CA GLU A 276 -5.41 -17.14 4.92
C GLU A 276 -4.25 -17.65 4.06
N MET A 277 -3.49 -16.70 3.51
CA MET A 277 -2.25 -17.02 2.80
C MET A 277 -1.22 -17.61 3.79
N PRO A 278 -0.46 -18.67 3.41
CA PRO A 278 0.60 -19.24 4.24
C PRO A 278 1.83 -18.31 4.30
N ILE A 279 1.68 -17.15 4.96
CA ILE A 279 2.62 -16.02 4.97
C ILE A 279 4.03 -16.44 5.34
N SER A 280 4.22 -17.30 6.35
CA SER A 280 5.57 -17.73 6.78
C SER A 280 6.36 -18.40 5.66
N VAL A 281 5.70 -19.30 4.92
CA VAL A 281 6.33 -20.02 3.80
C VAL A 281 6.61 -19.09 2.62
N ILE A 282 5.64 -18.21 2.31
CA ILE A 282 5.80 -17.23 1.22
C ILE A 282 6.91 -16.24 1.54
N LYS A 283 6.96 -15.75 2.80
CA LYS A 283 8.00 -14.85 3.29
C LYS A 283 9.39 -15.47 3.16
N GLU A 284 9.57 -16.68 3.64
CA GLU A 284 10.83 -17.40 3.53
C GLU A 284 11.27 -17.59 2.08
N LYS A 285 10.35 -17.97 1.21
CA LYS A 285 10.66 -18.35 -0.18
C LYS A 285 10.92 -17.15 -1.10
N TYR A 286 10.22 -16.04 -0.92
CA TYR A 286 10.21 -14.95 -1.91
C TYR A 286 10.60 -13.58 -1.33
N PHE A 287 10.62 -13.42 0.00
CA PHE A 287 10.89 -12.15 0.67
C PHE A 287 12.08 -12.21 1.63
N SER A 288 12.78 -13.33 1.72
CA SER A 288 14.03 -13.43 2.47
C SER A 288 15.14 -12.68 1.71
N VAL A 289 15.94 -11.94 2.46
CA VAL A 289 17.16 -11.30 1.95
C VAL A 289 18.11 -12.41 1.52
N LYS A 290 18.49 -12.43 0.24
CA LYS A 290 19.55 -13.30 -0.27
C LYS A 290 20.90 -12.66 0.01
#